data_c4530cb757e528483e979af093f237e7
#
_entry.id   c4530cb757e528483e979af093f237e7
#
_cell.length_a   1.000
_cell.length_b   1.000
_cell.length_c   1.000
_cell.angle_alpha   90.00
_cell.angle_beta   90.00
_cell.angle_gamma   90.00
#
_symmetry.space_group_name_H-M   'P 1'
#
loop_
_entity.id
_entity.type
_entity.pdbx_description
1 polymer ?
#
loop_
_entity_poly.entity_id
_entity_poly.type
_entity_poly.pdbx_seq_one_letter_code
_entity_poly.pdbx_strand_id
1 'polypeptide(L)'
;DCLSIKGIAREVGVLNSLVVEGPEILPVEAVHSEVPDIAVKDPEGCPRYLGRILRNVDLSIESPLWMQEKLRRSGIRSIDAAVDVTNYVMLELGQPLHAFDNDKLKGGIEVRFPKDKEKLKNDNEKLNVKTKELNIKEKQK
;
A
#
# COMPACT_ATOMS: atom_id res chain seq x y z
N ASP A 1 -12.45 6.32 13.15
CA ASP A 1 -11.49 6.57 12.10
C ASP A 1 -12.19 6.59 10.74
N CYS A 2 -12.24 7.76 10.12
CA CYS A 2 -13.00 8.04 8.89
C CYS A 2 -12.10 8.26 7.66
N LEU A 3 -10.86 7.75 7.68
CA LEU A 3 -9.91 7.93 6.57
C LEU A 3 -10.14 6.95 5.39
N SER A 4 -11.11 6.03 5.52
CA SER A 4 -11.47 5.08 4.47
C SER A 4 -12.97 4.94 4.34
N ILE A 5 -13.43 4.38 3.22
CA ILE A 5 -14.86 4.06 3.02
C ILE A 5 -15.35 3.12 4.12
N LYS A 6 -14.55 2.10 4.45
CA LYS A 6 -14.85 1.17 5.56
C LYS A 6 -14.93 1.87 6.91
N GLY A 7 -14.05 2.83 7.17
CA GLY A 7 -14.08 3.64 8.40
C GLY A 7 -15.37 4.47 8.48
N ILE A 8 -15.72 5.18 7.42
CA ILE A 8 -16.97 5.97 7.35
C ILE A 8 -18.19 5.05 7.52
N ALA A 9 -18.20 3.89 6.86
CA ALA A 9 -19.31 2.94 6.97
C ALA A 9 -19.53 2.47 8.42
N ARG A 10 -18.44 2.22 9.17
CA ARG A 10 -18.52 1.86 10.60
C ARG A 10 -19.14 2.98 11.44
N GLU A 11 -18.71 4.24 11.23
CA GLU A 11 -19.27 5.38 11.95
C GLU A 11 -20.76 5.56 11.63
N VAL A 12 -21.15 5.46 10.37
CA VAL A 12 -22.56 5.50 9.97
C VAL A 12 -23.36 4.37 10.61
N GLY A 13 -22.80 3.16 10.66
CA GLY A 13 -23.41 2.02 11.32
C GLY A 13 -23.64 2.26 12.81
N VAL A 14 -22.62 2.76 13.51
CA VAL A 14 -22.72 3.07 14.95
C VAL A 14 -23.78 4.13 15.22
N LEU A 15 -23.74 5.24 14.46
CA LEU A 15 -24.69 6.35 14.64
C LEU A 15 -26.14 5.97 14.37
N ASN A 16 -26.38 4.98 13.52
CA ASN A 16 -27.73 4.54 13.13
C ASN A 16 -28.12 3.18 13.70
N SER A 17 -27.29 2.58 14.55
CA SER A 17 -27.50 1.22 15.11
C SER A 17 -27.71 0.15 14.02
N LEU A 18 -26.94 0.25 12.93
CA LEU A 18 -26.99 -0.66 11.81
C LEU A 18 -25.77 -1.60 11.79
N VAL A 19 -26.00 -2.83 11.37
CA VAL A 19 -24.90 -3.75 11.05
C VAL A 19 -24.26 -3.32 9.73
N VAL A 20 -22.94 -3.19 9.71
CA VAL A 20 -22.18 -2.86 8.51
C VAL A 20 -21.60 -4.13 7.93
N GLU A 21 -22.07 -4.50 6.76
CA GLU A 21 -21.49 -5.57 5.96
C GLU A 21 -20.45 -5.01 5.00
N GLY A 22 -19.30 -5.66 4.92
CA GLY A 22 -18.23 -5.32 3.99
C GLY A 22 -18.11 -6.35 2.86
N PRO A 23 -17.26 -6.09 1.86
CA PRO A 23 -16.97 -7.09 0.85
C PRO A 23 -16.34 -8.33 1.51
N GLU A 24 -16.76 -9.52 1.08
CA GLU A 24 -16.09 -10.75 1.45
C GLU A 24 -14.69 -10.78 0.84
N ILE A 25 -13.67 -10.92 1.70
CA ILE A 25 -12.29 -11.01 1.28
C ILE A 25 -11.84 -12.46 1.44
N LEU A 26 -11.82 -13.18 0.33
CA LEU A 26 -11.35 -14.56 0.31
C LEU A 26 -9.82 -14.60 0.40
N PRO A 27 -9.25 -15.54 1.16
CA PRO A 27 -7.80 -15.72 1.20
C PRO A 27 -7.30 -16.18 -0.17
N VAL A 28 -6.18 -15.61 -0.60
CA VAL A 28 -5.46 -16.02 -1.81
C VAL A 28 -4.25 -16.83 -1.39
N GLU A 29 -4.21 -18.10 -1.77
CA GLU A 29 -3.12 -19.00 -1.47
C GLU A 29 -1.82 -18.56 -2.16
N ALA A 30 -0.69 -18.91 -1.53
CA ALA A 30 0.62 -18.66 -2.12
C ALA A 30 0.88 -19.71 -3.21
N VAL A 31 1.29 -19.25 -4.41
CA VAL A 31 1.64 -20.11 -5.54
C VAL A 31 3.14 -20.47 -5.58
N HIS A 32 3.92 -19.91 -4.66
CA HIS A 32 5.34 -20.21 -4.45
C HIS A 32 5.71 -19.94 -2.98
N SER A 33 6.87 -20.45 -2.57
CA SER A 33 7.36 -20.37 -1.19
C SER A 33 8.30 -19.19 -0.90
N GLU A 34 8.49 -18.29 -1.86
CA GLU A 34 9.36 -17.14 -1.66
C GLU A 34 8.77 -16.18 -0.64
N VAL A 35 9.59 -15.74 0.31
CA VAL A 35 9.24 -14.79 1.36
C VAL A 35 10.16 -13.58 1.26
N PRO A 36 9.63 -12.35 1.30
CA PRO A 36 10.48 -11.16 1.32
C PRO A 36 11.25 -11.07 2.63
N ASP A 37 12.51 -10.66 2.55
CA ASP A 37 13.32 -10.38 3.75
C ASP A 37 12.87 -9.03 4.34
N ILE A 38 12.22 -9.08 5.51
CA ILE A 38 11.68 -7.89 6.18
C ILE A 38 12.16 -7.86 7.63
N ALA A 39 12.83 -6.78 8.01
CA ALA A 39 13.27 -6.54 9.37
C ALA A 39 12.57 -5.31 9.97
N VAL A 40 11.74 -5.50 10.98
CA VAL A 40 11.16 -4.40 11.76
C VAL A 40 12.10 -4.07 12.91
N LYS A 41 12.77 -2.92 12.84
CA LYS A 41 13.74 -2.44 13.85
C LYS A 41 13.09 -1.59 14.92
N ASP A 42 11.90 -1.10 14.67
CA ASP A 42 11.12 -0.31 15.61
C ASP A 42 9.71 -0.89 15.74
N PRO A 43 9.54 -1.88 16.63
CA PRO A 43 8.23 -2.52 16.83
C PRO A 43 7.22 -1.63 17.56
N GLU A 44 7.65 -0.56 18.24
CA GLU A 44 6.72 0.40 18.85
C GLU A 44 6.06 1.28 17.79
N GLY A 45 6.85 1.78 16.84
CA GLY A 45 6.33 2.61 15.74
C GLY A 45 5.63 1.81 14.66
N CYS A 46 6.06 0.56 14.42
CA CYS A 46 5.46 -0.34 13.45
C CYS A 46 5.39 -1.77 14.02
N PRO A 47 4.34 -2.13 14.76
CA PRO A 47 4.24 -3.44 15.41
C PRO A 47 4.09 -4.59 14.41
N ARG A 48 3.67 -4.31 13.17
CA ARG A 48 3.46 -5.34 12.15
C ARG A 48 3.65 -4.78 10.75
N TYR A 49 4.53 -5.40 9.98
CA TYR A 49 4.74 -5.11 8.57
C TYR A 49 4.72 -6.43 7.78
N LEU A 50 3.88 -6.51 6.77
CA LEU A 50 3.69 -7.73 5.96
C LEU A 50 4.13 -7.47 4.53
N GLY A 51 4.73 -8.47 3.91
CA GLY A 51 5.13 -8.43 2.51
C GLY A 51 4.73 -9.70 1.78
N ARG A 52 4.51 -9.58 0.47
CA ARG A 52 4.26 -10.69 -0.45
C ARG A 52 5.02 -10.42 -1.74
N ILE A 53 5.67 -11.45 -2.27
CA ILE A 53 6.29 -11.40 -3.58
C ILE A 53 5.26 -11.83 -4.62
N LEU A 54 5.11 -11.06 -5.68
CA LEU A 54 4.32 -11.39 -6.86
C LEU A 54 5.29 -11.56 -8.03
N ARG A 55 5.07 -12.61 -8.83
CA ARG A 55 5.90 -12.90 -10.02
C ARG A 55 5.11 -12.70 -11.29
N ASN A 56 5.81 -12.40 -12.38
CA ASN A 56 5.23 -12.27 -13.72
C ASN A 56 4.08 -11.22 -13.78
N VAL A 57 4.26 -10.09 -13.08
CA VAL A 57 3.31 -9.00 -13.12
C VAL A 57 3.46 -8.26 -14.44
N ASP A 58 2.38 -8.15 -15.20
CA ASP A 58 2.31 -7.37 -16.45
C ASP A 58 1.69 -6.00 -16.16
N LEU A 59 2.53 -4.97 -16.13
CA LEU A 59 2.10 -3.58 -15.90
C LEU A 59 1.59 -2.89 -17.18
N SER A 60 1.62 -3.56 -18.34
CA SER A 60 1.02 -3.01 -19.56
C SER A 60 -0.50 -3.11 -19.59
N ILE A 61 -1.07 -3.91 -18.70
CA ILE A 61 -2.53 -4.09 -18.58
C ILE A 61 -3.09 -2.92 -17.77
N GLU A 62 -4.06 -2.23 -18.38
CA GLU A 62 -4.77 -1.14 -17.70
C GLU A 62 -5.64 -1.67 -16.55
N SER A 63 -5.77 -0.84 -15.52
CA SER A 63 -6.72 -1.09 -14.43
C SER A 63 -8.15 -1.16 -14.97
N PRO A 64 -9.02 -2.03 -14.41
CA PRO A 64 -10.42 -2.07 -14.79
C PRO A 64 -11.10 -0.70 -14.67
N LEU A 65 -11.97 -0.37 -15.62
CA LEU A 65 -12.64 0.94 -15.67
C LEU A 65 -13.34 1.32 -14.37
N TRP A 66 -13.96 0.34 -13.71
CA TRP A 66 -14.63 0.58 -12.42
C TRP A 66 -13.66 1.06 -11.33
N MET A 67 -12.43 0.54 -11.32
CA MET A 67 -11.38 0.96 -10.37
C MET A 67 -10.86 2.35 -10.72
N GLN A 68 -10.57 2.60 -12.00
CA GLN A 68 -10.15 3.92 -12.48
C GLN A 68 -11.17 5.01 -12.11
N GLU A 69 -12.48 4.73 -12.29
CA GLU A 69 -13.56 5.67 -11.92
C GLU A 69 -13.65 5.91 -10.42
N LYS A 70 -13.52 4.88 -9.59
CA LYS A 70 -13.50 5.06 -8.12
C LYS A 70 -12.30 5.89 -7.67
N LEU A 71 -11.11 5.64 -8.22
CA LEU A 71 -9.91 6.44 -7.94
C LEU A 71 -10.09 7.89 -8.39
N ARG A 72 -10.55 8.11 -9.62
CA ARG A 72 -10.80 9.45 -10.16
C ARG A 72 -11.78 10.25 -9.31
N ARG A 73 -12.88 9.63 -8.86
CA ARG A 73 -13.87 10.28 -7.97
C ARG A 73 -13.31 10.59 -6.59
N SER A 74 -12.27 9.87 -6.16
CA SER A 74 -11.54 10.13 -4.93
C SER A 74 -10.37 11.11 -5.10
N GLY A 75 -10.22 11.72 -6.29
CA GLY A 75 -9.17 12.69 -6.58
C GLY A 75 -7.82 12.07 -6.90
N ILE A 76 -7.75 10.75 -7.14
CA ILE A 76 -6.54 10.03 -7.49
C ILE A 76 -6.55 9.68 -8.97
N ARG A 77 -5.46 10.02 -9.66
CA ARG A 77 -5.26 9.64 -11.06
C ARG A 77 -4.79 8.19 -11.13
N SER A 78 -5.41 7.41 -12.02
CA SER A 78 -4.91 6.07 -12.40
C SER A 78 -3.55 6.19 -13.09
N ILE A 79 -2.61 5.31 -12.74
CA ILE A 79 -1.23 5.30 -13.25
C ILE A 79 -0.94 3.95 -13.91
N ASP A 80 -0.93 2.87 -13.14
CA ASP A 80 -0.77 1.49 -13.56
C ASP A 80 -1.51 0.56 -12.59
N ALA A 81 -1.73 -0.68 -12.98
CA ALA A 81 -2.52 -1.61 -12.19
C ALA A 81 -1.96 -1.87 -10.78
N ALA A 82 -0.65 -1.89 -10.59
CA ALA A 82 -0.04 -2.12 -9.28
C ALA A 82 -0.27 -0.93 -8.34
N VAL A 83 -0.02 0.28 -8.82
CA VAL A 83 -0.24 1.51 -8.04
C VAL A 83 -1.72 1.73 -7.78
N ASP A 84 -2.57 1.49 -8.75
CA ASP A 84 -4.02 1.67 -8.64
C ASP A 84 -4.63 0.73 -7.59
N VAL A 85 -4.22 -0.54 -7.56
CA VAL A 85 -4.65 -1.49 -6.53
C VAL A 85 -4.23 -1.02 -5.14
N THR A 86 -3.00 -0.53 -4.96
CA THR A 86 -2.54 -0.04 -3.65
C THR A 86 -3.37 1.17 -3.18
N ASN A 87 -3.63 2.11 -4.07
CA ASN A 87 -4.46 3.28 -3.79
C ASN A 87 -5.92 2.90 -3.51
N TYR A 88 -6.46 1.97 -4.30
CA TYR A 88 -7.84 1.51 -4.12
C TYR A 88 -8.03 0.85 -2.75
N VAL A 89 -7.15 -0.07 -2.35
CA VAL A 89 -7.22 -0.75 -1.05
C VAL A 89 -7.07 0.25 0.10
N MET A 90 -6.18 1.22 -0.03
CA MET A 90 -6.02 2.28 0.97
C MET A 90 -7.31 3.10 1.14
N LEU A 91 -7.95 3.51 0.05
CA LEU A 91 -9.20 4.28 0.11
C LEU A 91 -10.37 3.46 0.63
N GLU A 92 -10.51 2.22 0.20
CA GLU A 92 -11.64 1.39 0.58
C GLU A 92 -11.52 0.82 1.99
N LEU A 93 -10.35 0.26 2.35
CA LEU A 93 -10.13 -0.46 3.60
C LEU A 93 -9.33 0.30 4.65
N GLY A 94 -8.67 1.39 4.26
CA GLY A 94 -7.80 2.16 5.16
C GLY A 94 -6.43 1.51 5.39
N GLN A 95 -6.02 0.55 4.53
CA GLN A 95 -4.75 -0.15 4.65
C GLN A 95 -3.75 0.40 3.63
N PRO A 96 -2.75 1.18 4.06
CA PRO A 96 -1.67 1.62 3.18
C PRO A 96 -0.85 0.43 2.67
N LEU A 97 -0.53 0.46 1.38
CA LEU A 97 0.28 -0.54 0.71
C LEU A 97 1.43 0.15 -0.05
N HIS A 98 2.53 -0.58 -0.17
CA HIS A 98 3.67 -0.16 -0.98
C HIS A 98 4.01 -1.25 -2.00
N ALA A 99 4.17 -0.87 -3.26
CA ALA A 99 4.64 -1.75 -4.32
C ALA A 99 6.11 -1.45 -4.61
N PHE A 100 6.93 -2.50 -4.67
CA PHE A 100 8.36 -2.40 -4.94
C PHE A 100 8.73 -3.31 -6.10
N ASP A 101 9.57 -2.82 -7.00
CA ASP A 101 10.19 -3.64 -8.03
C ASP A 101 11.25 -4.54 -7.37
N ASN A 102 10.93 -5.82 -7.24
CA ASN A 102 11.78 -6.78 -6.53
C ASN A 102 13.18 -6.92 -7.16
N ASP A 103 13.29 -6.75 -8.48
CA ASP A 103 14.58 -6.88 -9.18
C ASP A 103 15.52 -5.70 -8.90
N LYS A 104 14.97 -4.60 -8.43
CA LYS A 104 15.73 -3.41 -8.04
C LYS A 104 16.04 -3.35 -6.55
N LEU A 105 15.44 -4.20 -5.72
CA LEU A 105 15.76 -4.28 -4.30
C LEU A 105 17.18 -4.82 -4.11
N LYS A 106 17.98 -4.10 -3.33
CA LYS A 106 19.33 -4.52 -2.93
C LYS A 106 19.33 -4.88 -1.45
N GLY A 107 19.07 -6.13 -1.15
CA GLY A 107 18.90 -6.64 0.22
C GLY A 107 17.43 -6.61 0.65
N GLY A 108 17.18 -6.78 1.96
CA GLY A 108 15.85 -6.80 2.53
C GLY A 108 15.22 -5.41 2.73
N ILE A 109 13.98 -5.41 3.17
CA ILE A 109 13.24 -4.22 3.59
C ILE A 109 13.48 -4.01 5.08
N GLU A 110 13.97 -2.84 5.47
CA GLU A 110 14.16 -2.46 6.88
C GLU A 110 13.16 -1.36 7.26
N VAL A 111 12.32 -1.66 8.25
CA VAL A 111 11.34 -0.71 8.81
C VAL A 111 11.91 -0.14 10.10
N ARG A 112 12.22 1.15 10.12
CA ARG A 112 12.87 1.84 11.24
C ARG A 112 12.67 3.35 11.19
N PHE A 113 12.92 4.04 12.27
CA PHE A 113 13.09 5.48 12.23
C PHE A 113 14.34 5.91 11.44
N PRO A 114 14.33 7.12 10.86
CA PRO A 114 15.51 7.68 10.21
C PRO A 114 16.64 7.86 11.23
N LYS A 115 17.89 7.68 10.80
CA LYS A 115 19.05 8.01 11.61
C LYS A 115 19.30 9.52 11.59
N ASP A 116 19.88 10.07 12.64
CA ASP A 116 20.08 11.53 12.84
C ASP A 116 20.70 12.29 11.68
N LYS A 117 21.46 11.62 10.80
CA LYS A 117 22.06 12.20 9.60
C LYS A 117 21.24 12.03 8.32
N GLU A 118 20.14 11.31 8.39
CA GLU A 118 19.25 11.09 7.25
C GLU A 118 18.20 12.20 7.25
N LYS A 119 18.43 13.25 6.47
CA LYS A 119 17.40 14.30 6.28
C LYS A 119 16.25 13.70 5.49
N LEU A 120 15.06 13.73 6.07
CA LEU A 120 13.82 13.49 5.35
C LEU A 120 13.68 14.58 4.28
N LYS A 121 13.42 14.19 3.04
CA LYS A 121 13.16 15.15 1.95
C LYS A 121 11.84 15.90 2.13
N ASN A 122 10.95 15.38 3.00
CA ASN A 122 9.70 16.03 3.41
C ASN A 122 9.55 15.90 4.92
N ASP A 123 9.34 17.00 5.61
CA ASP A 123 9.19 17.10 7.08
C ASP A 123 7.97 16.34 7.66
N ASN A 124 7.16 15.69 6.82
CA ASN A 124 5.90 15.04 7.21
C ASN A 124 5.98 13.50 7.34
N GLU A 125 7.09 12.86 7.00
CA GLU A 125 7.23 11.41 7.11
C GLU A 125 8.03 11.03 8.36
N LYS A 126 7.32 10.69 9.43
CA LYS A 126 7.93 10.23 10.69
C LYS A 126 8.39 8.77 10.65
N LEU A 127 7.93 7.99 9.69
CA LEU A 127 8.30 6.58 9.53
C LEU A 127 8.87 6.37 8.12
N ASN A 128 10.18 6.14 8.03
CA ASN A 128 10.81 5.79 6.76
C ASN A 128 10.93 4.28 6.62
N VAL A 129 10.23 3.74 5.64
CA VAL A 129 10.59 2.44 5.09
C VAL A 129 11.81 2.68 4.22
N LYS A 130 13.00 2.35 4.69
CA LYS A 130 14.19 2.41 3.88
C LYS A 130 14.27 1.20 2.95
N THR A 131 13.42 1.23 1.95
CA THR A 131 13.84 0.67 0.68
C THR A 131 14.90 1.63 0.12
N LYS A 132 16.03 1.12 -0.31
CA LYS A 132 16.90 1.92 -1.18
C LYS A 132 16.01 2.38 -2.32
N GLU A 133 15.75 3.68 -2.35
CA GLU A 133 14.76 4.34 -3.18
C GLU A 133 14.74 3.75 -4.59
N LEU A 134 13.68 3.07 -4.91
CA LEU A 134 13.26 2.92 -6.27
C LEU A 134 12.66 4.26 -6.70
N ASN A 135 13.54 5.13 -7.17
CA ASN A 135 13.09 6.22 -8.02
C ASN A 135 12.43 5.57 -9.23
N ILE A 136 11.13 5.41 -9.19
CA ILE A 136 10.33 5.32 -10.40
C ILE A 136 10.45 6.70 -11.05
N LYS A 137 11.59 6.95 -11.68
CA LYS A 137 11.71 8.09 -12.59
C LYS A 137 10.81 7.75 -13.75
N GLU A 138 9.68 8.45 -13.80
CA GLU A 138 8.88 8.63 -14.99
C GLU A 138 9.79 8.74 -16.21
N LYS A 139 9.77 7.74 -17.07
CA LYS A 139 10.10 7.94 -18.46
C LYS A 139 8.84 8.52 -19.11
N GLN A 140 8.68 9.82 -18.99
CA GLN A 140 7.92 10.57 -19.99
C GLN A 140 8.75 10.60 -21.26
N LYS A 141 8.25 9.95 -22.29
CA LYS A 141 8.43 10.34 -23.69
C LYS A 141 7.08 10.27 -24.35
#